data_ebf2d1565e440de888c46abea4930522
#
_entry.id   ebf2d1565e440de888c46abea4930522
#
_cell.length_a   1.000
_cell.length_b   1.000
_cell.length_c   1.000
_cell.angle_alpha   90.00
_cell.angle_beta   90.00
_cell.angle_gamma   90.00
#
_symmetry.space_group_name_H-M   'P 1'
#
loop_
_entity.id
_entity.type
_entity.pdbx_description
1 polymer ?
#
loop_
_entity_poly.entity_id
_entity_poly.type
_entity_poly.pdbx_seq_one_letter_code
_entity_poly.pdbx_strand_id
1 'polypeptide(L)'
;MTSMVGGDLEQLQALEQEFRADAQAVADLRARISNVLAGTAWTGPAANQFREEWNGNFSAALNQLAAALTDNAGLIANRRQAIFAATA
;
A
#
# COMPACT_ATOMS: atom_id res chain seq x y z
N MET A 1 26.49 -13.60 -12.49
CA MET A 1 26.05 -13.26 -12.27
C MET A 1 25.63 -12.57 -12.44
N THR A 2 25.32 -12.32 -12.35
CA THR A 2 24.90 -11.83 -12.27
C THR A 2 24.36 -10.93 -12.52
N SER A 3 23.98 -10.55 -12.54
CA SER A 3 23.48 -9.84 -12.56
C SER A 3 23.03 -9.06 -12.66
N MET A 4 22.89 -8.97 -12.68
CA MET A 4 22.55 -8.08 -12.26
C MET A 4 22.25 -6.82 -12.83
N VAL A 5 22.11 -6.59 -13.99
CA VAL A 5 21.44 -5.48 -14.61
C VAL A 5 19.96 -5.59 -14.28
N GLY A 6 19.46 -4.74 -13.42
CA GLY A 6 18.07 -4.69 -13.07
C GLY A 6 17.62 -5.44 -11.82
N GLY A 7 18.46 -6.35 -11.31
CA GLY A 7 18.20 -7.01 -10.04
C GLY A 7 17.93 -8.50 -10.13
N ASP A 8 17.74 -9.10 -8.97
CA ASP A 8 17.48 -10.53 -8.80
C ASP A 8 15.98 -10.80 -9.01
N LEU A 9 15.66 -11.74 -9.90
CA LEU A 9 14.27 -12.02 -10.26
C LEU A 9 13.44 -12.53 -9.09
N GLU A 10 14.01 -13.38 -8.24
CA GLU A 10 13.29 -13.91 -7.09
C GLU A 10 13.04 -12.82 -6.04
N GLN A 11 14.04 -11.98 -5.80
CA GLN A 11 13.89 -10.86 -4.86
C GLN A 11 12.88 -9.84 -5.36
N LEU A 12 12.84 -9.56 -6.65
CA LEU A 12 11.86 -8.65 -7.23
C LEU A 12 10.45 -9.23 -7.12
N GLN A 13 10.30 -10.53 -7.32
CA GLN A 13 9.01 -11.18 -7.15
C GLN A 13 8.54 -11.08 -5.70
N ALA A 14 9.42 -11.32 -4.74
CA ALA A 14 9.11 -11.21 -3.33
C ALA A 14 8.72 -9.78 -2.96
N LEU A 15 9.42 -8.79 -3.50
CA LEU A 15 9.11 -7.38 -3.27
C LEU A 15 7.74 -7.00 -3.84
N GLU A 16 7.44 -7.47 -5.04
CA GLU A 16 6.10 -7.25 -5.62
C GLU A 16 5.01 -7.82 -4.73
N GLN A 17 5.19 -9.05 -4.26
CA GLN A 17 4.22 -9.70 -3.39
C GLN A 17 4.08 -8.97 -2.06
N GLU A 18 5.19 -8.50 -1.50
CA GLU A 18 5.16 -7.71 -0.28
C GLU A 18 4.35 -6.43 -0.46
N PHE A 19 4.58 -5.71 -1.56
CA PHE A 19 3.86 -4.46 -1.83
C PHE A 19 2.36 -4.70 -1.99
N ARG A 20 1.96 -5.78 -2.65
CA ARG A 20 0.54 -6.10 -2.82
C ARG A 20 -0.11 -6.47 -1.48
N ALA A 21 0.59 -7.23 -0.65
CA ALA A 21 0.10 -7.60 0.68
C ALA A 21 -0.02 -6.37 1.57
N ASP A 22 0.96 -5.46 1.51
CA ASP A 22 0.96 -4.24 2.31
C ASP A 22 -0.13 -3.27 1.85
N ALA A 23 -0.39 -3.19 0.55
CA ALA A 23 -1.49 -2.38 0.02
C ALA A 23 -2.83 -2.86 0.61
N GLN A 24 -3.04 -4.16 0.66
CA GLN A 24 -4.24 -4.73 1.24
C GLN A 24 -4.30 -4.48 2.75
N ALA A 25 -3.17 -4.63 3.45
CA ALA A 25 -3.09 -4.39 4.88
C ALA A 25 -3.44 -2.94 5.23
N VAL A 26 -2.96 -1.98 4.44
CA VAL A 26 -3.27 -0.56 4.62
C VAL A 26 -4.76 -0.30 4.39
N ALA A 27 -5.33 -0.88 3.34
CA ALA A 27 -6.77 -0.75 3.06
C ALA A 27 -7.61 -1.33 4.19
N ASP A 28 -7.22 -2.49 4.71
CA ASP A 28 -7.92 -3.14 5.83
C ASP A 28 -7.82 -2.31 7.10
N LEU A 29 -6.64 -1.77 7.39
CA LEU A 29 -6.43 -0.90 8.54
C LEU A 29 -7.34 0.33 8.47
N ARG A 30 -7.40 0.97 7.30
CA ARG A 30 -8.25 2.14 7.08
C ARG A 30 -9.72 1.80 7.34
N ALA A 31 -10.17 0.68 6.81
CA ALA A 31 -11.56 0.25 6.99
C ALA A 31 -11.88 -0.04 8.46
N ARG A 32 -10.95 -0.71 9.17
CA ARG A 32 -11.16 -1.02 10.59
C ARG A 32 -11.28 0.24 11.44
N ILE A 33 -10.39 1.21 11.22
CA ILE A 33 -10.43 2.46 11.99
C ILE A 33 -11.71 3.21 11.70
N SER A 34 -12.12 3.30 10.42
CA SER A 34 -13.37 3.97 10.04
C SER A 34 -14.57 3.32 10.73
N ASN A 35 -14.62 1.98 10.77
CA ASN A 35 -15.72 1.27 11.39
C ASN A 35 -15.76 1.47 12.89
N VAL A 36 -14.59 1.40 13.55
CA VAL A 36 -14.51 1.61 15.01
C VAL A 36 -14.91 3.02 15.36
N LEU A 37 -14.46 4.03 14.60
CA LEU A 37 -14.85 5.42 14.83
C LEU A 37 -16.35 5.60 14.70
N ALA A 38 -16.94 4.99 13.67
CA ALA A 38 -18.39 5.11 13.43
C ALA A 38 -19.20 4.47 14.55
N GLY A 39 -18.69 3.40 15.16
CA GLY A 39 -19.38 2.68 16.23
C GLY A 39 -19.04 3.14 17.63
N THR A 40 -18.15 4.13 17.79
CA THR A 40 -17.72 4.58 19.11
C THR A 40 -18.50 5.82 19.55
N ALA A 41 -19.08 5.73 20.73
CA ALA A 41 -19.81 6.83 21.33
C ALA A 41 -18.81 7.81 21.97
N TRP A 42 -18.14 8.56 21.13
CA TRP A 42 -17.17 9.59 21.54
C TRP A 42 -17.63 10.91 20.95
N THR A 43 -17.91 11.86 21.82
CA THR A 43 -18.48 13.17 21.44
C THR A 43 -17.63 14.31 22.01
N GLY A 44 -17.86 15.50 21.46
CA GLY A 44 -17.19 16.72 21.91
C GLY A 44 -16.22 17.26 20.86
N PRO A 45 -15.62 18.43 21.14
CA PRO A 45 -14.75 19.09 20.15
C PRO A 45 -13.57 18.26 19.70
N ALA A 46 -12.92 17.55 20.63
CA ALA A 46 -11.77 16.70 20.26
C ALA A 46 -12.18 15.55 19.35
N ALA A 47 -13.33 14.94 19.64
CA ALA A 47 -13.86 13.85 18.81
C ALA A 47 -14.21 14.35 17.40
N ASN A 48 -14.84 15.49 17.32
CA ASN A 48 -15.21 16.09 16.03
C ASN A 48 -13.97 16.42 15.22
N GLN A 49 -12.96 17.01 15.86
CA GLN A 49 -11.70 17.36 15.20
C GLN A 49 -11.01 16.11 14.65
N PHE A 50 -10.92 15.05 15.45
CA PHE A 50 -10.26 13.82 15.00
C PHE A 50 -11.01 13.20 13.83
N ARG A 51 -12.35 13.16 13.88
CA ARG A 51 -13.14 12.61 12.79
C ARG A 51 -12.97 13.40 11.50
N GLU A 52 -12.91 14.73 11.60
CA GLU A 52 -12.66 15.57 10.43
C GLU A 52 -11.28 15.29 9.83
N GLU A 53 -10.24 15.19 10.67
CA GLU A 53 -8.90 14.89 10.20
C GLU A 53 -8.79 13.49 9.62
N TRP A 54 -9.46 12.52 10.25
CA TRP A 54 -9.49 11.16 9.73
C TRP A 54 -10.12 11.12 8.35
N ASN A 55 -11.30 11.71 8.20
CA ASN A 55 -12.03 11.68 6.91
C ASN A 55 -11.35 12.52 5.84
N GLY A 56 -10.77 13.67 6.23
CA GLY A 56 -10.20 14.61 5.26
C GLY A 56 -8.74 14.37 4.92
N ASN A 57 -7.95 13.89 5.89
CA ASN A 57 -6.50 13.78 5.70
C ASN A 57 -5.98 12.37 5.86
N PHE A 58 -6.22 11.73 7.01
CA PHE A 58 -5.55 10.46 7.33
C PHE A 58 -6.05 9.32 6.46
N SER A 59 -7.36 9.21 6.30
CA SER A 59 -7.97 8.18 5.45
C SER A 59 -7.51 8.34 3.99
N ALA A 60 -7.46 9.59 3.50
CA ALA A 60 -7.00 9.88 2.15
C ALA A 60 -5.52 9.51 1.97
N ALA A 61 -4.68 9.82 2.97
CA ALA A 61 -3.26 9.49 2.92
C ALA A 61 -3.05 7.97 2.86
N LEU A 62 -3.81 7.21 3.64
CA LEU A 62 -3.73 5.74 3.60
C LEU A 62 -4.20 5.20 2.25
N ASN A 63 -5.25 5.78 1.67
CA ASN A 63 -5.71 5.41 0.34
C ASN A 63 -4.62 5.65 -0.71
N GLN A 64 -3.95 6.79 -0.64
CA GLN A 64 -2.87 7.12 -1.56
C GLN A 64 -1.69 6.17 -1.40
N LEU A 65 -1.36 5.81 -0.15
CA LEU A 65 -0.28 4.86 0.11
C LEU A 65 -0.62 3.48 -0.48
N ALA A 66 -1.83 2.99 -0.25
CA ALA A 66 -2.25 1.70 -0.80
C ALA A 66 -2.20 1.71 -2.34
N ALA A 67 -2.66 2.79 -2.97
CA ALA A 67 -2.61 2.93 -4.42
C ALA A 67 -1.17 2.96 -4.92
N ALA A 68 -0.28 3.70 -4.24
CA ALA A 68 1.13 3.76 -4.62
C ALA A 68 1.81 2.40 -4.51
N LEU A 69 1.51 1.64 -3.46
CA LEU A 69 2.06 0.31 -3.30
C LEU A 69 1.60 -0.63 -4.42
N THR A 70 0.33 -0.56 -4.79
CA THR A 70 -0.21 -1.36 -5.89
C THR A 70 0.42 -0.97 -7.23
N ASP A 71 0.54 0.33 -7.50
CA ASP A 71 1.13 0.82 -8.73
C ASP A 71 2.60 0.42 -8.85
N ASN A 72 3.34 0.53 -7.75
CA ASN A 72 4.75 0.15 -7.75
C ASN A 72 4.93 -1.36 -7.83
N ALA A 73 4.01 -2.16 -7.27
CA ALA A 73 4.03 -3.60 -7.48
C ALA A 73 3.91 -3.93 -8.97
N GLY A 74 3.05 -3.21 -9.70
CA GLY A 74 2.93 -3.37 -11.14
C GLY A 74 4.20 -3.01 -11.90
N LEU A 75 4.87 -1.92 -11.48
CA LEU A 75 6.16 -1.54 -12.07
C LEU A 75 7.22 -2.61 -11.83
N ILE A 76 7.28 -3.15 -10.61
CA ILE A 76 8.23 -4.21 -10.28
C ILE A 76 7.97 -5.45 -11.14
N ALA A 77 6.70 -5.83 -11.31
CA ALA A 77 6.33 -6.97 -12.16
C ALA A 77 6.78 -6.76 -13.61
N ASN A 78 6.57 -5.56 -14.14
CA ASN A 78 6.99 -5.23 -15.50
C ASN A 78 8.51 -5.25 -15.66
N ARG A 79 9.23 -4.73 -14.67
CA ARG A 79 10.69 -4.76 -14.69
C ARG A 79 11.22 -6.18 -14.59
N ARG A 80 10.61 -7.00 -13.75
CA ARG A 80 10.99 -8.40 -13.61
C ARG A 80 10.82 -9.14 -14.94
N GLN A 81 9.71 -8.92 -15.64
CA GLN A 81 9.48 -9.53 -16.95
C GLN A 81 10.50 -9.04 -17.99
N ALA A 82 10.82 -7.76 -17.97
CA ALA A 82 11.80 -7.20 -18.90
C ALA A 82 13.20 -7.81 -18.67
N ILE A 83 13.58 -7.96 -17.40
CA ILE A 83 14.86 -8.58 -17.05
C ILE A 83 14.87 -10.05 -17.48
N PHE A 84 13.80 -10.78 -17.22
CA PHE A 84 13.69 -12.18 -17.62
C PHE A 84 13.80 -12.33 -19.13
N ALA A 85 13.09 -11.51 -19.89
CA ALA A 85 13.11 -11.54 -21.36
C ALA A 85 14.50 -11.21 -21.90
N ALA A 86 15.22 -10.29 -21.25
CA ALA A 86 16.55 -9.90 -21.68
C ALA A 86 17.61 -10.98 -21.42
N THR A 87 17.34 -11.86 -20.44
CA THR A 87 18.28 -12.91 -20.05
C THR A 87 17.92 -14.27 -20.62
N ALA A 88 16.77 -14.38 -21.27
CA ALA A 88 16.27 -15.66 -21.81
C ALA A 88 16.95 -16.04 -23.19
#